data_d13ab3e20beeab1ea140985256a4a365
#
_entry.id   d13ab3e20beeab1ea140985256a4a365
#
_cell.length_a   1.000
_cell.length_b   1.000
_cell.length_c   1.000
_cell.angle_alpha   90.00
_cell.angle_beta   90.00
_cell.angle_gamma   90.00
#
_symmetry.space_group_name_H-M   'P 1'
#
loop_
_entity.id
_entity.type
_entity.pdbx_description
1 polymer ?
#
loop_
_entity_poly.entity_id
_entity_poly.type
_entity_poly.pdbx_seq_one_letter_code
_entity_poly.pdbx_strand_id
1 'polypeptide(L)'
;IVVEQYGVQPDTAFSPGGPVDQDTTLISWSMAKSMTQAVLAIVIDELGIDVDAPVDIAEWASDERRNITLRQLLQMRDGLDFVEDYLIDESGNSVSDVINMLFGSGADDVATYARSRPLKNEPGSVWSYSSGTTNIICGLLRQYIGGGDVAELLKQRIFDVLGMTSATGRSDAAGNFIGSSYVYATARDFAKFGYLYLRGGQWEGQQLIPKEWVESARVQHASDHDSDHGYGLHWWIWKSLAGCMSAQGYEGQRIIVMPDRDLVVVHLGKWVAETAPALDRHLLTLIQAFPVNS
;
A
#
# COMPACT_ATOMS: atom_id res chain seq x y z
N ILE A 1 8.05 -15.15 16.58
CA ILE A 1 8.49 -15.67 15.27
C ILE A 1 8.49 -17.18 15.36
N VAL A 2 7.84 -17.84 14.39
CA VAL A 2 7.73 -19.31 14.36
C VAL A 2 8.73 -19.88 13.35
N VAL A 3 8.84 -19.25 12.18
CA VAL A 3 9.78 -19.63 11.12
C VAL A 3 10.38 -18.35 10.54
N GLU A 4 11.67 -18.39 10.25
CA GLU A 4 12.40 -17.31 9.63
C GLU A 4 13.48 -17.90 8.72
N GLN A 5 13.54 -17.46 7.47
CA GLN A 5 14.51 -17.93 6.49
C GLN A 5 14.96 -16.77 5.62
N TYR A 6 16.24 -16.70 5.35
CA TYR A 6 16.87 -15.68 4.52
C TYR A 6 17.56 -16.31 3.31
N GLY A 7 17.66 -15.55 2.25
CA GLY A 7 18.26 -15.95 0.99
C GLY A 7 19.40 -15.06 0.57
N VAL A 8 19.55 -14.92 -0.74
CA VAL A 8 20.56 -14.09 -1.37
C VAL A 8 19.87 -13.14 -2.36
N GLN A 9 20.16 -11.86 -2.25
CA GLN A 9 19.74 -10.87 -3.24
C GLN A 9 20.60 -11.03 -4.49
N PRO A 10 20.01 -11.13 -5.69
CA PRO A 10 20.79 -11.18 -6.92
C PRO A 10 21.47 -9.84 -7.23
N ASP A 11 22.57 -9.89 -7.99
CA ASP A 11 23.16 -8.70 -8.57
C ASP A 11 22.17 -7.98 -9.50
N THR A 12 22.18 -6.66 -9.43
CA THR A 12 21.42 -5.81 -10.34
C THR A 12 22.34 -4.76 -10.97
N ALA A 13 21.87 -4.08 -12.03
CA ALA A 13 22.63 -2.98 -12.63
C ALA A 13 22.89 -1.80 -11.66
N PHE A 14 22.13 -1.73 -10.55
CA PHE A 14 22.16 -0.60 -9.61
C PHE A 14 22.71 -0.97 -8.24
N SER A 15 22.85 -2.25 -7.93
CA SER A 15 23.32 -2.72 -6.63
C SER A 15 23.95 -4.09 -6.73
N PRO A 16 25.12 -4.31 -6.12
CA PRO A 16 25.66 -5.66 -5.96
C PRO A 16 24.69 -6.49 -5.11
N GLY A 17 24.55 -7.75 -5.45
CA GLY A 17 23.82 -8.72 -4.65
C GLY A 17 24.57 -9.07 -3.37
N GLY A 18 24.01 -10.01 -2.63
CA GLY A 18 24.64 -10.51 -1.41
C GLY A 18 23.67 -11.24 -0.50
N PRO A 19 24.17 -11.81 0.60
CA PRO A 19 23.31 -12.47 1.58
C PRO A 19 22.33 -11.45 2.20
N VAL A 20 21.10 -11.88 2.37
CA VAL A 20 20.06 -11.17 3.12
C VAL A 20 19.97 -11.79 4.49
N ASP A 21 19.84 -10.96 5.52
CA ASP A 21 19.70 -11.38 6.90
C ASP A 21 18.56 -10.63 7.61
N GLN A 22 18.44 -10.83 8.91
CA GLN A 22 17.40 -10.22 9.74
C GLN A 22 17.46 -8.69 9.81
N ASP A 23 18.61 -8.10 9.55
CA ASP A 23 18.86 -6.66 9.64
C ASP A 23 18.84 -5.97 8.27
N THR A 24 18.72 -6.76 7.19
CA THR A 24 18.64 -6.24 5.82
C THR A 24 17.32 -5.55 5.58
N THR A 25 17.36 -4.26 5.25
CA THR A 25 16.18 -3.48 4.86
C THR A 25 15.89 -3.64 3.36
N LEU A 26 14.64 -3.93 3.03
CA LEU A 26 14.18 -4.08 1.66
C LEU A 26 13.00 -3.13 1.38
N ILE A 27 12.80 -2.81 0.10
CA ILE A 27 11.73 -1.92 -0.33
C ILE A 27 10.37 -2.61 -0.25
N SER A 28 9.38 -1.89 0.25
CA SER A 28 8.00 -2.34 0.34
C SER A 28 7.29 -2.45 -1.02
N TRP A 29 7.70 -1.61 -1.98
CA TRP A 29 6.85 -1.27 -3.11
C TRP A 29 5.42 -0.97 -2.63
N SER A 30 4.41 -1.47 -3.32
CA SER A 30 3.00 -1.15 -3.04
C SER A 30 2.47 -1.61 -1.67
N MET A 31 3.23 -2.37 -0.86
CA MET A 31 2.84 -2.59 0.54
C MET A 31 2.76 -1.26 1.32
N ALA A 32 3.48 -0.22 0.89
CA ALA A 32 3.39 1.12 1.47
C ALA A 32 1.97 1.71 1.44
N LYS A 33 1.14 1.34 0.47
CA LYS A 33 -0.25 1.78 0.37
C LYS A 33 -1.06 1.44 1.64
N SER A 34 -0.87 0.24 2.16
CA SER A 34 -1.53 -0.18 3.41
C SER A 34 -1.01 0.59 4.62
N MET A 35 0.26 1.01 4.62
CA MET A 35 0.84 1.84 5.68
C MET A 35 0.33 3.29 5.60
N THR A 36 0.15 3.80 4.37
CA THR A 36 -0.50 5.10 4.12
C THR A 36 -1.95 5.09 4.63
N GLN A 37 -2.69 4.01 4.37
CA GLN A 37 -4.04 3.82 4.88
C GLN A 37 -4.07 3.82 6.41
N ALA A 38 -3.09 3.21 7.07
CA ALA A 38 -3.00 3.15 8.51
C ALA A 38 -2.79 4.52 9.16
N VAL A 39 -1.85 5.33 8.65
CA VAL A 39 -1.63 6.68 9.19
C VAL A 39 -2.79 7.62 8.86
N LEU A 40 -3.41 7.44 7.70
CA LEU A 40 -4.62 8.18 7.32
C LEU A 40 -5.77 7.89 8.29
N ALA A 41 -5.96 6.63 8.71
CA ALA A 41 -6.99 6.25 9.67
C ALA A 41 -6.88 7.03 11.00
N ILE A 42 -5.65 7.20 11.49
CA ILE A 42 -5.37 7.96 12.71
C ILE A 42 -5.75 9.44 12.52
N VAL A 43 -5.34 10.04 11.39
CA VAL A 43 -5.61 11.47 11.11
C VAL A 43 -7.10 11.72 10.91
N ILE A 44 -7.80 10.82 10.22
CA ILE A 44 -9.27 10.92 10.03
C ILE A 44 -10.01 10.89 11.37
N ASP A 45 -9.65 9.96 12.24
CA ASP A 45 -10.27 9.81 13.56
C ASP A 45 -10.03 11.05 14.42
N GLU A 46 -8.80 11.55 14.46
CA GLU A 46 -8.43 12.74 15.25
C GLU A 46 -9.10 14.03 14.78
N LEU A 47 -9.26 14.18 13.47
CA LEU A 47 -9.82 15.41 12.89
C LEU A 47 -11.33 15.31 12.59
N GLY A 48 -11.93 14.13 12.75
CA GLY A 48 -13.35 13.90 12.44
C GLY A 48 -13.67 14.08 10.95
N ILE A 49 -12.77 13.64 10.06
CA ILE A 49 -12.94 13.80 8.61
C ILE A 49 -14.00 12.83 8.10
N ASP A 50 -15.00 13.35 7.40
CA ASP A 50 -16.00 12.54 6.71
C ASP A 50 -15.40 11.96 5.41
N VAL A 51 -15.19 10.66 5.38
CA VAL A 51 -14.60 9.96 4.23
C VAL A 51 -15.55 9.88 3.03
N ASP A 52 -16.83 10.12 3.23
CA ASP A 52 -17.85 10.12 2.17
C ASP A 52 -18.10 11.52 1.59
N ALA A 53 -17.54 12.56 2.20
CA ALA A 53 -17.53 13.88 1.62
C ALA A 53 -16.51 13.99 0.46
N PRO A 54 -16.78 14.84 -0.55
CA PRO A 54 -15.81 15.17 -1.59
C PRO A 54 -14.51 15.71 -1.00
N VAL A 55 -13.38 15.30 -1.56
CA VAL A 55 -12.06 15.80 -1.14
C VAL A 55 -11.84 17.23 -1.63
N ASP A 56 -11.20 18.06 -0.80
CA ASP A 56 -10.88 19.46 -1.16
C ASP A 56 -9.53 19.51 -1.90
N ILE A 57 -9.60 19.45 -3.23
CA ILE A 57 -8.46 19.62 -4.14
C ILE A 57 -8.79 20.77 -5.09
N ALA A 58 -8.09 21.89 -4.93
CA ALA A 58 -8.38 23.13 -5.63
C ALA A 58 -8.37 22.96 -7.16
N GLU A 59 -7.47 22.15 -7.70
CA GLU A 59 -7.34 21.86 -9.14
C GLU A 59 -8.57 21.14 -9.73
N TRP A 60 -9.39 20.52 -8.89
CA TRP A 60 -10.59 19.76 -9.31
C TRP A 60 -11.89 20.56 -9.22
N ALA A 61 -11.85 21.77 -8.66
CA ALA A 61 -13.04 22.57 -8.38
C ALA A 61 -13.88 22.89 -9.62
N SER A 62 -13.26 22.91 -10.82
CA SER A 62 -13.92 23.32 -12.07
C SER A 62 -14.46 22.16 -12.92
N ASP A 63 -14.25 20.89 -12.51
CA ASP A 63 -14.70 19.72 -13.26
C ASP A 63 -15.29 18.63 -12.36
N GLU A 64 -15.70 17.51 -12.94
CA GLU A 64 -16.40 16.43 -12.23
C GLU A 64 -15.53 15.71 -11.18
N ARG A 65 -14.20 15.86 -11.20
CA ARG A 65 -13.30 15.30 -10.16
C ARG A 65 -13.57 15.92 -8.79
N ARG A 66 -14.21 17.10 -8.72
CA ARG A 66 -14.68 17.71 -7.46
C ARG A 66 -15.62 16.81 -6.65
N ASN A 67 -16.22 15.78 -7.28
CA ASN A 67 -17.14 14.85 -6.63
C ASN A 67 -16.43 13.61 -6.03
N ILE A 68 -15.13 13.46 -6.27
CA ILE A 68 -14.36 12.32 -5.75
C ILE A 68 -14.28 12.39 -4.23
N THR A 69 -14.62 11.28 -3.56
CA THR A 69 -14.56 11.16 -2.10
C THR A 69 -13.28 10.43 -1.66
N LEU A 70 -12.88 10.63 -0.39
CA LEU A 70 -11.74 9.92 0.17
C LEU A 70 -11.98 8.40 0.20
N ARG A 71 -13.22 7.95 0.43
CA ARG A 71 -13.59 6.54 0.34
C ARG A 71 -13.35 5.97 -1.05
N GLN A 72 -13.71 6.69 -2.10
CA GLN A 72 -13.49 6.25 -3.48
C GLN A 72 -11.98 6.13 -3.81
N LEU A 73 -11.17 7.07 -3.33
CA LEU A 73 -9.70 6.98 -3.43
C LEU A 73 -9.19 5.72 -2.70
N LEU A 74 -9.61 5.47 -1.46
CA LEU A 74 -9.20 4.29 -0.68
C LEU A 74 -9.64 2.97 -1.33
N GLN A 75 -10.74 2.96 -2.05
CA GLN A 75 -11.25 1.80 -2.79
C GLN A 75 -10.65 1.65 -4.19
N MET A 76 -9.75 2.55 -4.64
CA MET A 76 -9.25 2.60 -6.01
C MET A 76 -10.38 2.75 -7.05
N ARG A 77 -11.36 3.62 -6.76
CA ARG A 77 -12.54 3.87 -7.59
C ARG A 77 -12.75 5.34 -7.87
N ASP A 78 -11.68 6.11 -7.93
CA ASP A 78 -11.71 7.56 -8.23
C ASP A 78 -12.10 7.88 -9.68
N GLY A 79 -11.89 6.96 -10.61
CA GLY A 79 -12.22 7.12 -12.01
C GLY A 79 -11.19 7.88 -12.82
N LEU A 80 -10.03 8.22 -12.28
CA LEU A 80 -8.95 8.90 -12.99
C LEU A 80 -8.32 8.01 -14.08
N ASP A 81 -7.89 8.61 -15.16
CA ASP A 81 -7.13 7.94 -16.23
C ASP A 81 -5.65 7.86 -15.84
N PHE A 82 -5.31 6.85 -15.06
CA PHE A 82 -3.95 6.58 -14.62
C PHE A 82 -3.53 5.18 -15.06
N VAL A 83 -2.44 5.10 -15.83
CA VAL A 83 -1.90 3.83 -16.36
C VAL A 83 -0.90 3.27 -15.35
N GLU A 84 -1.32 2.24 -14.61
CA GLU A 84 -0.45 1.52 -13.67
C GLU A 84 0.44 0.48 -14.36
N ASP A 85 0.03 -0.05 -15.51
CA ASP A 85 0.77 -1.07 -16.25
C ASP A 85 2.07 -0.53 -16.83
N TYR A 86 3.09 -1.40 -16.92
CA TYR A 86 4.41 -1.07 -17.46
C TYR A 86 4.40 -1.21 -19.00
N LEU A 87 3.70 -0.29 -19.65
CA LEU A 87 3.51 -0.31 -21.11
C LEU A 87 4.52 0.61 -21.80
N ILE A 88 4.93 0.20 -23.01
CA ILE A 88 5.81 0.94 -23.91
C ILE A 88 5.07 1.11 -25.25
N ASP A 89 5.06 2.29 -25.82
CA ASP A 89 4.46 2.56 -27.13
C ASP A 89 5.34 2.03 -28.29
N GLU A 90 4.82 2.11 -29.51
CA GLU A 90 5.53 1.68 -30.72
C GLU A 90 6.85 2.43 -30.98
N SER A 91 7.03 3.60 -30.38
CA SER A 91 8.24 4.42 -30.46
C SER A 91 9.25 4.13 -29.34
N GLY A 92 8.92 3.21 -28.41
CA GLY A 92 9.78 2.84 -27.28
C GLY A 92 9.66 3.77 -26.08
N ASN A 93 8.67 4.68 -26.03
CA ASN A 93 8.43 5.56 -24.88
C ASN A 93 7.54 4.85 -23.86
N SER A 94 7.78 5.10 -22.58
CA SER A 94 6.89 4.64 -21.52
C SER A 94 5.56 5.41 -21.58
N VAL A 95 4.46 4.67 -21.74
CA VAL A 95 3.09 5.20 -21.57
C VAL A 95 2.53 4.90 -20.17
N SER A 96 3.36 4.36 -19.28
CA SER A 96 3.04 4.07 -17.91
C SER A 96 3.07 5.32 -17.04
N ASP A 97 1.93 5.70 -16.45
CA ASP A 97 1.89 6.83 -15.53
C ASP A 97 2.68 6.56 -14.25
N VAL A 98 2.68 5.33 -13.73
CA VAL A 98 3.45 5.00 -12.54
C VAL A 98 4.95 5.15 -12.77
N ILE A 99 5.48 4.77 -13.94
CA ILE A 99 6.89 4.98 -14.29
C ILE A 99 7.19 6.48 -14.43
N ASN A 100 6.35 7.22 -15.15
CA ASN A 100 6.53 8.65 -15.34
C ASN A 100 6.43 9.43 -14.01
N MET A 101 5.52 9.01 -13.12
CA MET A 101 5.35 9.61 -11.81
C MET A 101 6.52 9.34 -10.87
N LEU A 102 7.06 8.11 -10.84
CA LEU A 102 8.11 7.74 -9.88
C LEU A 102 9.53 8.01 -10.38
N PHE A 103 9.76 8.00 -11.70
CA PHE A 103 11.10 8.02 -12.29
C PHE A 103 11.25 9.02 -13.45
N GLY A 104 10.16 9.62 -13.89
CA GLY A 104 10.13 10.55 -15.02
C GLY A 104 9.72 11.97 -14.64
N SER A 105 8.88 12.57 -15.45
CA SER A 105 8.47 14.00 -15.33
C SER A 105 7.68 14.32 -14.06
N GLY A 106 7.11 13.33 -13.39
CA GLY A 106 6.34 13.49 -12.14
C GLY A 106 7.15 13.29 -10.88
N ALA A 107 8.43 12.90 -10.97
CA ALA A 107 9.21 12.44 -9.82
C ALA A 107 9.49 13.51 -8.75
N ASP A 108 9.49 14.78 -9.14
CA ASP A 108 9.70 15.90 -8.22
C ASP A 108 8.45 16.26 -7.41
N ASP A 109 7.24 15.96 -7.94
CA ASP A 109 5.95 16.20 -7.27
C ASP A 109 4.92 15.14 -7.69
N VAL A 110 4.99 13.98 -7.06
CA VAL A 110 4.14 12.81 -7.38
C VAL A 110 2.65 13.09 -7.13
N ALA A 111 2.32 13.93 -6.16
CA ALA A 111 0.93 14.26 -5.83
C ALA A 111 0.31 15.15 -6.91
N THR A 112 1.01 16.19 -7.35
CA THR A 112 0.56 17.06 -8.45
C THR A 112 0.48 16.29 -9.77
N TYR A 113 1.46 15.44 -10.06
CA TYR A 113 1.38 14.57 -11.24
C TYR A 113 0.10 13.72 -11.24
N ALA A 114 -0.18 13.03 -10.14
CA ALA A 114 -1.36 12.19 -10.04
C ALA A 114 -2.68 12.97 -10.11
N ARG A 115 -2.77 14.13 -9.43
CA ARG A 115 -3.94 15.03 -9.48
C ARG A 115 -4.20 15.59 -10.87
N SER A 116 -3.17 15.71 -11.73
CA SER A 116 -3.31 16.24 -13.09
C SER A 116 -4.00 15.28 -14.05
N ARG A 117 -4.17 14.00 -13.67
CA ARG A 117 -4.81 13.02 -14.55
C ARG A 117 -6.28 13.38 -14.79
N PRO A 118 -6.75 13.26 -16.04
CA PRO A 118 -8.14 13.52 -16.36
C PRO A 118 -9.06 12.44 -15.80
N LEU A 119 -10.35 12.74 -15.69
CA LEU A 119 -11.37 11.75 -15.40
C LEU A 119 -11.64 10.90 -16.64
N LYS A 120 -11.67 9.58 -16.47
CA LYS A 120 -12.00 8.59 -17.51
C LYS A 120 -13.35 7.94 -17.28
N ASN A 121 -13.66 7.68 -16.00
CA ASN A 121 -14.90 7.04 -15.58
C ASN A 121 -15.57 7.89 -14.51
N GLU A 122 -16.88 7.72 -14.33
CA GLU A 122 -17.60 8.32 -13.22
C GLU A 122 -17.00 7.82 -11.87
N PRO A 123 -16.72 8.74 -10.92
CA PRO A 123 -16.22 8.36 -9.59
C PRO A 123 -17.12 7.31 -8.92
N GLY A 124 -16.51 6.25 -8.40
CA GLY A 124 -17.21 5.13 -7.78
C GLY A 124 -17.71 4.04 -8.74
N SER A 125 -17.65 4.23 -10.07
CA SER A 125 -18.20 3.27 -11.02
C SER A 125 -17.26 2.11 -11.38
N VAL A 126 -15.96 2.37 -11.55
CA VAL A 126 -14.97 1.40 -12.01
C VAL A 126 -13.83 1.30 -11.00
N TRP A 127 -13.40 0.08 -10.69
CA TRP A 127 -12.18 -0.18 -9.95
C TRP A 127 -10.98 -0.17 -10.91
N SER A 128 -9.93 0.57 -10.53
CA SER A 128 -8.67 0.61 -11.27
C SER A 128 -7.53 0.83 -10.28
N TYR A 129 -6.69 -0.18 -10.10
CA TYR A 129 -5.55 -0.08 -9.20
C TYR A 129 -4.60 1.04 -9.65
N SER A 130 -4.20 1.92 -8.73
CA SER A 130 -3.44 3.12 -9.05
C SER A 130 -2.50 3.56 -7.93
N SER A 131 -1.21 3.65 -8.24
CA SER A 131 -0.21 4.30 -7.38
C SER A 131 -0.44 5.81 -7.29
N GLY A 132 -0.98 6.41 -8.35
CA GLY A 132 -1.35 7.82 -8.36
C GLY A 132 -2.39 8.15 -7.30
N THR A 133 -3.43 7.34 -7.20
CA THR A 133 -4.49 7.47 -6.19
C THR A 133 -3.93 7.54 -4.77
N THR A 134 -2.97 6.67 -4.44
CA THR A 134 -2.33 6.69 -3.10
C THR A 134 -1.51 7.96 -2.89
N ASN A 135 -0.80 8.44 -3.92
CA ASN A 135 -0.03 9.69 -3.80
C ASN A 135 -0.93 10.94 -3.72
N ILE A 136 -2.15 10.90 -4.29
CA ILE A 136 -3.18 11.91 -4.03
C ILE A 136 -3.57 11.91 -2.54
N ILE A 137 -3.78 10.73 -1.96
CA ILE A 137 -4.06 10.59 -0.52
C ILE A 137 -2.89 11.14 0.32
N CYS A 138 -1.64 10.90 -0.05
CA CYS A 138 -0.49 11.47 0.65
C CYS A 138 -0.49 13.01 0.60
N GLY A 139 -0.85 13.60 -0.54
CA GLY A 139 -1.01 15.04 -0.67
C GLY A 139 -2.16 15.59 0.20
N LEU A 140 -3.29 14.88 0.30
CA LEU A 140 -4.38 15.23 1.21
C LEU A 140 -3.97 15.09 2.68
N LEU A 141 -3.27 14.02 3.05
CA LEU A 141 -2.70 13.86 4.40
C LEU A 141 -1.83 15.07 4.77
N ARG A 142 -0.92 15.46 3.87
CA ARG A 142 -0.09 16.65 4.08
C ARG A 142 -0.92 17.92 4.30
N GLN A 143 -1.99 18.10 3.54
CA GLN A 143 -2.92 19.21 3.72
C GLN A 143 -3.62 19.14 5.08
N TYR A 144 -4.13 17.97 5.49
CA TYR A 144 -4.81 17.78 6.78
C TYR A 144 -3.92 18.08 7.98
N ILE A 145 -2.63 17.79 7.89
CA ILE A 145 -1.67 18.10 8.95
C ILE A 145 -0.99 19.48 8.81
N GLY A 146 -1.56 20.38 8.01
CA GLY A 146 -1.08 21.76 7.86
C GLY A 146 0.25 21.91 7.12
N GLY A 147 0.57 21.01 6.19
CA GLY A 147 1.79 21.04 5.37
C GLY A 147 2.98 20.30 5.98
N GLY A 148 2.77 19.53 7.04
CA GLY A 148 3.80 18.73 7.71
C GLY A 148 4.33 17.56 6.87
N ASP A 149 5.36 16.89 7.37
CA ASP A 149 5.97 15.70 6.75
C ASP A 149 5.17 14.44 7.10
N VAL A 150 4.54 13.86 6.08
CA VAL A 150 3.71 12.64 6.24
C VAL A 150 4.57 11.40 6.51
N ALA A 151 5.79 11.32 5.96
CA ALA A 151 6.69 10.20 6.24
C ALA A 151 7.15 10.22 7.70
N GLU A 152 7.44 11.40 8.24
CA GLU A 152 7.77 11.57 9.67
C GLU A 152 6.55 11.29 10.56
N LEU A 153 5.35 11.72 10.17
CA LEU A 153 4.12 11.38 10.88
C LEU A 153 3.90 9.86 10.93
N LEU A 154 4.04 9.16 9.80
CA LEU A 154 3.95 7.71 9.74
C LEU A 154 4.97 7.05 10.68
N LYS A 155 6.21 7.57 10.68
CA LYS A 155 7.26 7.09 11.57
C LYS A 155 6.85 7.26 13.04
N GLN A 156 6.47 8.46 13.46
CA GLN A 156 6.15 8.75 14.85
C GLN A 156 4.89 8.01 15.35
N ARG A 157 3.86 7.92 14.50
CA ARG A 157 2.55 7.40 14.92
C ARG A 157 2.43 5.89 14.77
N ILE A 158 3.24 5.28 13.92
CA ILE A 158 3.19 3.83 13.64
C ILE A 158 4.53 3.17 13.89
N PHE A 159 5.59 3.55 13.17
CA PHE A 159 6.83 2.80 13.20
C PHE A 159 7.50 2.82 14.58
N ASP A 160 7.62 3.99 15.20
CA ASP A 160 8.25 4.13 16.52
C ASP A 160 7.40 3.44 17.60
N VAL A 161 6.07 3.54 17.52
CA VAL A 161 5.16 2.90 18.47
C VAL A 161 5.23 1.38 18.38
N LEU A 162 5.33 0.83 17.16
CA LEU A 162 5.49 -0.61 16.93
C LEU A 162 6.92 -1.11 17.17
N GLY A 163 7.87 -0.23 17.46
CA GLY A 163 9.29 -0.55 17.55
C GLY A 163 9.87 -1.04 16.23
N MET A 164 9.40 -0.52 15.09
CA MET A 164 9.91 -0.79 13.75
C MET A 164 11.14 0.09 13.47
N THR A 165 12.22 -0.19 14.17
CA THR A 165 13.42 0.70 14.21
C THR A 165 14.16 0.80 12.88
N SER A 166 13.96 -0.14 11.97
CA SER A 166 14.55 -0.12 10.63
C SER A 166 13.68 0.60 9.60
N ALA A 167 12.40 0.91 9.94
CA ALA A 167 11.44 1.41 8.98
C ALA A 167 11.65 2.89 8.64
N THR A 168 11.68 3.21 7.35
CA THR A 168 11.79 4.59 6.84
C THR A 168 10.88 4.80 5.65
N GLY A 169 10.23 5.97 5.58
CA GLY A 169 9.52 6.46 4.40
C GLY A 169 10.41 7.40 3.57
N ARG A 170 10.05 7.60 2.29
CA ARG A 170 10.70 8.56 1.41
C ARG A 170 9.70 9.55 0.84
N SER A 171 10.12 10.80 0.78
CA SER A 171 9.35 11.88 0.16
C SER A 171 10.04 12.37 -1.12
N ASP A 172 9.26 12.97 -2.02
CA ASP A 172 9.73 13.62 -3.24
C ASP A 172 10.34 15.01 -2.95
N ALA A 173 10.80 15.71 -4.00
CA ALA A 173 11.41 17.04 -3.88
C ALA A 173 10.42 18.11 -3.40
N ALA A 174 9.13 17.95 -3.69
CA ALA A 174 8.07 18.82 -3.19
C ALA A 174 7.68 18.55 -1.73
N GLY A 175 8.22 17.48 -1.12
CA GLY A 175 7.96 17.07 0.26
C GLY A 175 6.71 16.22 0.42
N ASN A 176 6.18 15.60 -0.63
CA ASN A 176 5.10 14.63 -0.52
C ASN A 176 5.68 13.25 -0.23
N PHE A 177 5.16 12.58 0.77
CA PHE A 177 5.48 11.18 1.01
C PHE A 177 5.06 10.32 -0.19
N ILE A 178 5.98 9.50 -0.72
CA ILE A 178 5.71 8.58 -1.82
C ILE A 178 5.10 7.29 -1.25
N GLY A 179 3.92 7.44 -0.65
CA GLY A 179 3.23 6.37 0.09
C GLY A 179 2.67 5.26 -0.78
N SER A 180 2.76 5.41 -2.09
CA SER A 180 2.44 4.33 -3.02
C SER A 180 3.50 3.23 -3.04
N SER A 181 4.78 3.53 -2.65
CA SER A 181 5.90 2.66 -3.01
C SER A 181 7.09 2.67 -2.06
N TYR A 182 7.41 3.79 -1.38
CA TYR A 182 8.74 3.96 -0.80
C TYR A 182 8.75 3.93 0.73
N VAL A 183 8.48 2.74 1.27
CA VAL A 183 8.83 2.36 2.64
C VAL A 183 9.91 1.28 2.58
N TYR A 184 10.91 1.39 3.42
CA TYR A 184 12.00 0.42 3.57
C TYR A 184 11.99 -0.08 5.00
N ALA A 185 12.05 -1.39 5.18
CA ALA A 185 12.15 -2.00 6.51
C ALA A 185 12.69 -3.43 6.41
N THR A 186 13.06 -4.02 7.54
CA THR A 186 13.36 -5.44 7.64
C THR A 186 12.08 -6.28 7.58
N ALA A 187 12.20 -7.56 7.27
CA ALA A 187 11.06 -8.48 7.29
C ALA A 187 10.38 -8.53 8.67
N ARG A 188 11.17 -8.46 9.75
CA ARG A 188 10.65 -8.44 11.11
C ARG A 188 9.81 -7.21 11.41
N ASP A 189 10.23 -6.05 10.92
CA ASP A 189 9.47 -4.82 11.12
C ASP A 189 8.17 -4.80 10.28
N PHE A 190 8.23 -5.28 9.04
CA PHE A 190 6.98 -5.50 8.28
C PHE A 190 6.02 -6.48 8.96
N ALA A 191 6.55 -7.50 9.65
CA ALA A 191 5.71 -8.42 10.42
C ALA A 191 5.02 -7.74 11.63
N LYS A 192 5.67 -6.78 12.31
CA LYS A 192 5.03 -5.98 13.36
C LYS A 192 3.85 -5.17 12.82
N PHE A 193 4.00 -4.58 11.63
CA PHE A 193 2.89 -3.89 10.98
C PHE A 193 1.72 -4.83 10.66
N GLY A 194 2.01 -6.02 10.11
CA GLY A 194 0.99 -7.05 9.90
C GLY A 194 0.31 -7.50 11.21
N TYR A 195 1.09 -7.61 12.29
CA TYR A 195 0.59 -7.98 13.60
C TYR A 195 -0.37 -6.93 14.18
N LEU A 196 -0.13 -5.64 13.97
CA LEU A 196 -1.07 -4.58 14.33
C LEU A 196 -2.46 -4.84 13.71
N TYR A 197 -2.52 -5.17 12.43
CA TYR A 197 -3.78 -5.49 11.75
C TYR A 197 -4.38 -6.83 12.19
N LEU A 198 -3.53 -7.82 12.51
CA LEU A 198 -3.97 -9.09 13.09
C LEU A 198 -4.69 -8.87 14.43
N ARG A 199 -4.26 -7.90 15.21
CA ARG A 199 -4.83 -7.51 16.52
C ARG A 199 -5.91 -6.42 16.43
N GLY A 200 -6.49 -6.21 15.24
CA GLY A 200 -7.58 -5.24 15.08
C GLY A 200 -7.18 -3.79 15.35
N GLY A 201 -5.93 -3.43 15.07
CA GLY A 201 -5.38 -2.09 15.30
C GLY A 201 -4.88 -1.84 16.71
N GLN A 202 -4.78 -2.87 17.56
CA GLN A 202 -4.28 -2.77 18.92
C GLN A 202 -2.79 -3.12 19.01
N TRP A 203 -2.07 -2.36 19.83
CA TRP A 203 -0.67 -2.62 20.18
C TRP A 203 -0.45 -2.35 21.67
N GLU A 204 0.12 -3.33 22.38
CA GLU A 204 0.41 -3.24 23.84
C GLU A 204 -0.78 -2.72 24.67
N GLY A 205 -2.00 -3.14 24.32
CA GLY A 205 -3.23 -2.75 25.02
C GLY A 205 -3.80 -1.39 24.60
N GLN A 206 -3.17 -0.66 23.70
CA GLN A 206 -3.65 0.60 23.16
C GLN A 206 -4.26 0.43 21.76
N GLN A 207 -5.38 1.09 21.47
CA GLN A 207 -5.96 1.14 20.14
C GLN A 207 -5.23 2.22 19.35
N LEU A 208 -4.38 1.83 18.37
CA LEU A 208 -3.63 2.76 17.52
C LEU A 208 -4.42 3.12 16.26
N ILE A 209 -5.08 2.15 15.66
CA ILE A 209 -5.94 2.34 14.48
C ILE A 209 -7.36 1.99 14.92
N PRO A 210 -8.38 2.83 14.65
CA PRO A 210 -9.75 2.49 15.00
C PRO A 210 -10.15 1.11 14.51
N LYS A 211 -10.79 0.31 15.36
CA LYS A 211 -11.15 -1.08 15.06
C LYS A 211 -12.01 -1.18 13.81
N GLU A 212 -13.00 -0.30 13.70
CA GLU A 212 -13.93 -0.22 12.58
C GLU A 212 -13.19 0.04 11.26
N TRP A 213 -12.08 0.76 11.33
CA TRP A 213 -11.23 1.02 10.16
C TRP A 213 -10.49 -0.23 9.68
N VAL A 214 -9.95 -1.02 10.61
CA VAL A 214 -9.31 -2.31 10.30
C VAL A 214 -10.35 -3.31 9.75
N GLU A 215 -11.54 -3.33 10.33
CA GLU A 215 -12.65 -4.16 9.84
C GLU A 215 -13.08 -3.74 8.43
N SER A 216 -13.24 -2.44 8.18
CA SER A 216 -13.58 -1.90 6.85
C SER A 216 -12.50 -2.22 5.80
N ALA A 217 -11.24 -2.26 6.18
CA ALA A 217 -10.14 -2.63 5.28
C ALA A 217 -10.24 -4.06 4.75
N ARG A 218 -10.92 -4.95 5.50
CA ARG A 218 -11.16 -6.36 5.13
C ARG A 218 -12.41 -6.57 4.30
N VAL A 219 -13.28 -5.56 4.18
CA VAL A 219 -14.49 -5.69 3.36
C VAL A 219 -14.10 -5.55 1.89
N GLN A 220 -14.52 -6.55 1.10
CA GLN A 220 -14.29 -6.50 -0.35
C GLN A 220 -15.24 -5.49 -0.98
N HIS A 221 -14.68 -4.43 -1.57
CA HIS A 221 -15.41 -3.39 -2.30
C HIS A 221 -15.28 -3.54 -3.83
N ALA A 222 -14.27 -4.26 -4.28
CA ALA A 222 -14.02 -4.53 -5.69
C ALA A 222 -13.38 -5.90 -5.88
N SER A 223 -13.31 -6.35 -7.13
CA SER A 223 -12.62 -7.57 -7.53
C SER A 223 -11.64 -7.21 -8.63
N ASP A 224 -10.43 -7.69 -8.50
CA ASP A 224 -9.54 -7.81 -9.63
C ASP A 224 -10.07 -8.92 -10.55
N HIS A 225 -10.19 -8.62 -11.84
CA HIS A 225 -10.70 -9.56 -12.84
C HIS A 225 -9.61 -10.53 -13.31
N ASP A 226 -8.34 -10.13 -13.13
CA ASP A 226 -7.18 -10.88 -13.63
C ASP A 226 -6.56 -11.80 -12.56
N SER A 227 -7.04 -11.72 -11.31
CA SER A 227 -6.55 -12.53 -10.19
C SER A 227 -7.66 -13.03 -9.25
N ASP A 228 -7.31 -13.98 -8.36
CA ASP A 228 -8.21 -14.47 -7.29
C ASP A 228 -8.25 -13.48 -6.09
N HIS A 229 -8.06 -12.19 -6.33
CA HIS A 229 -8.08 -11.20 -5.28
C HIS A 229 -9.28 -10.25 -5.40
N GLY A 230 -9.83 -9.88 -4.25
CA GLY A 230 -10.65 -8.71 -4.07
C GLY A 230 -9.82 -7.54 -3.55
N TYR A 231 -10.44 -6.38 -3.45
CA TYR A 231 -9.82 -5.17 -2.92
C TYR A 231 -10.70 -4.51 -1.86
N GLY A 232 -10.09 -4.20 -0.72
CA GLY A 232 -10.72 -3.46 0.38
C GLY A 232 -10.33 -1.99 0.37
N LEU A 233 -9.93 -1.44 1.52
CA LEU A 233 -9.37 -0.10 1.64
C LEU A 233 -7.84 -0.17 1.65
N HIS A 234 -7.20 -0.10 0.49
CA HIS A 234 -5.75 -0.26 0.31
C HIS A 234 -5.18 -1.58 0.83
N TRP A 235 -6.02 -2.63 0.84
CA TRP A 235 -5.67 -4.01 1.16
C TRP A 235 -6.26 -4.96 0.13
N TRP A 236 -5.47 -5.97 -0.26
CA TRP A 236 -5.91 -7.07 -1.10
C TRP A 236 -6.62 -8.12 -0.25
N ILE A 237 -7.71 -8.68 -0.76
CA ILE A 237 -8.51 -9.71 -0.10
C ILE A 237 -8.36 -11.03 -0.85
N TRP A 238 -7.95 -12.07 -0.17
CA TRP A 238 -7.79 -13.39 -0.80
C TRP A 238 -9.12 -14.12 -0.80
N LYS A 239 -9.73 -14.29 -1.97
CA LYS A 239 -11.04 -14.95 -2.09
C LYS A 239 -10.98 -16.43 -1.72
N SER A 240 -9.84 -17.11 -1.97
CA SER A 240 -9.58 -18.51 -1.64
C SER A 240 -9.34 -18.78 -0.15
N LEU A 241 -9.12 -17.74 0.68
CA LEU A 241 -8.86 -17.85 2.12
C LEU A 241 -9.75 -16.86 2.89
N ALA A 242 -10.79 -17.36 3.52
CA ALA A 242 -11.72 -16.53 4.30
C ALA A 242 -10.98 -15.68 5.35
N GLY A 243 -11.31 -14.40 5.43
CA GLY A 243 -10.72 -13.45 6.36
C GLY A 243 -9.26 -13.05 6.09
N CYS A 244 -8.65 -13.61 5.04
CA CYS A 244 -7.28 -13.27 4.66
C CYS A 244 -7.22 -11.94 3.94
N MET A 245 -6.33 -11.07 4.38
CA MET A 245 -5.96 -9.86 3.66
C MET A 245 -4.44 -9.73 3.56
N SER A 246 -3.98 -9.00 2.55
CA SER A 246 -2.55 -8.77 2.36
C SER A 246 -2.24 -7.38 1.84
N ALA A 247 -1.14 -6.78 2.32
CA ALA A 247 -0.44 -5.75 1.60
C ALA A 247 0.45 -6.42 0.56
N GLN A 248 0.37 -5.97 -0.70
CA GLN A 248 1.13 -6.56 -1.79
C GLN A 248 1.97 -5.50 -2.49
N GLY A 249 3.20 -5.85 -2.81
CA GLY A 249 4.15 -5.02 -3.54
C GLY A 249 4.73 -5.73 -4.77
N TYR A 250 5.26 -4.93 -5.66
CA TYR A 250 5.91 -5.39 -6.89
C TYR A 250 6.97 -6.45 -6.56
N GLU A 251 7.21 -7.36 -7.48
CA GLU A 251 8.18 -8.46 -7.34
C GLU A 251 7.92 -9.40 -6.15
N GLY A 252 6.66 -9.52 -5.70
CA GLY A 252 6.30 -10.52 -4.69
C GLY A 252 6.43 -10.09 -3.25
N GLN A 253 6.60 -8.79 -2.96
CA GLN A 253 6.56 -8.29 -1.58
C GLN A 253 5.17 -8.54 -1.00
N ARG A 254 5.09 -9.17 0.18
CA ARG A 254 3.81 -9.52 0.83
C ARG A 254 3.87 -9.36 2.34
N ILE A 255 2.83 -8.76 2.92
CA ILE A 255 2.47 -8.91 4.32
C ILE A 255 1.07 -9.53 4.32
N ILE A 256 0.94 -10.79 4.71
CA ILE A 256 -0.32 -11.52 4.72
C ILE A 256 -0.79 -11.64 6.16
N VAL A 257 -2.05 -11.31 6.40
CA VAL A 257 -2.69 -11.34 7.72
C VAL A 257 -3.83 -12.34 7.70
N MET A 258 -3.75 -13.35 8.56
CA MET A 258 -4.71 -14.46 8.67
C MET A 258 -5.26 -14.54 10.10
N PRO A 259 -6.35 -13.84 10.44
CA PRO A 259 -6.92 -13.85 11.78
C PRO A 259 -7.33 -15.24 12.27
N ASP A 260 -7.95 -16.05 11.41
CA ASP A 260 -8.44 -17.39 11.75
C ASP A 260 -7.31 -18.37 12.12
N ARG A 261 -6.07 -18.02 11.80
CA ARG A 261 -4.88 -18.83 12.13
C ARG A 261 -3.93 -18.14 13.11
N ASP A 262 -4.30 -16.95 13.58
CA ASP A 262 -3.42 -16.10 14.39
C ASP A 262 -2.03 -15.94 13.76
N LEU A 263 -2.00 -15.66 12.45
CA LEU A 263 -0.80 -15.76 11.63
C LEU A 263 -0.56 -14.47 10.83
N VAL A 264 0.70 -14.03 10.82
CA VAL A 264 1.24 -13.07 9.87
C VAL A 264 2.35 -13.75 9.07
N VAL A 265 2.31 -13.62 7.76
CA VAL A 265 3.38 -14.08 6.87
C VAL A 265 3.96 -12.89 6.13
N VAL A 266 5.28 -12.73 6.18
CA VAL A 266 6.00 -11.73 5.39
C VAL A 266 6.87 -12.46 4.36
N HIS A 267 6.73 -12.08 3.12
CA HIS A 267 7.62 -12.50 2.04
C HIS A 267 8.23 -11.25 1.40
N LEU A 268 9.54 -11.20 1.37
CA LEU A 268 10.32 -10.18 0.66
C LEU A 268 11.23 -10.89 -0.33
N GLY A 269 11.22 -10.46 -1.58
CA GLY A 269 12.02 -11.12 -2.60
C GLY A 269 11.93 -10.40 -3.94
N LYS A 270 12.67 -10.94 -4.88
CA LYS A 270 12.60 -10.53 -6.27
C LYS A 270 12.20 -11.74 -7.11
N TRP A 271 10.99 -11.71 -7.62
CA TRP A 271 10.48 -12.74 -8.51
C TRP A 271 10.43 -12.24 -9.96
N VAL A 272 10.44 -13.15 -10.89
CA VAL A 272 10.18 -12.87 -12.30
C VAL A 272 8.78 -13.36 -12.66
N ALA A 273 8.17 -12.79 -13.70
CA ALA A 273 6.77 -13.05 -14.07
C ALA A 273 6.46 -14.56 -14.20
N GLU A 274 7.42 -15.34 -14.66
CA GLU A 274 7.28 -16.79 -14.85
C GLU A 274 7.13 -17.55 -13.52
N THR A 275 7.67 -17.03 -12.42
CA THR A 275 7.63 -17.67 -11.10
C THR A 275 6.51 -17.17 -10.21
N ALA A 276 5.82 -16.11 -10.62
CA ALA A 276 4.73 -15.46 -9.88
C ALA A 276 3.63 -16.44 -9.41
N PRO A 277 3.04 -17.27 -10.30
CA PRO A 277 2.00 -18.20 -9.89
C PRO A 277 2.51 -19.30 -8.95
N ALA A 278 3.83 -19.57 -8.92
CA ALA A 278 4.42 -20.51 -7.99
C ALA A 278 4.52 -19.92 -6.58
N LEU A 279 4.84 -18.63 -6.47
CA LEU A 279 4.91 -17.96 -5.17
C LEU A 279 3.57 -18.02 -4.43
N ASP A 280 2.47 -17.62 -5.08
CA ASP A 280 1.16 -17.62 -4.43
C ASP A 280 0.74 -19.04 -4.01
N ARG A 281 1.02 -20.07 -4.81
CA ARG A 281 0.79 -21.47 -4.41
C ARG A 281 1.63 -21.89 -3.21
N HIS A 282 2.91 -21.48 -3.15
CA HIS A 282 3.78 -21.77 -2.01
C HIS A 282 3.31 -21.07 -0.75
N LEU A 283 2.92 -19.79 -0.84
CA LEU A 283 2.38 -19.03 0.29
C LEU A 283 1.07 -19.64 0.79
N LEU A 284 0.17 -20.04 -0.11
CA LEU A 284 -1.05 -20.78 0.24
C LEU A 284 -0.73 -22.07 1.00
N THR A 285 0.20 -22.88 0.47
CA THR A 285 0.61 -24.14 1.12
C THR A 285 1.20 -23.88 2.49
N LEU A 286 2.05 -22.87 2.63
CA LEU A 286 2.63 -22.47 3.92
C LEU A 286 1.53 -22.07 4.91
N ILE A 287 0.61 -21.21 4.51
CA ILE A 287 -0.50 -20.75 5.36
C ILE A 287 -1.36 -21.93 5.81
N GLN A 288 -1.69 -22.85 4.91
CA GLN A 288 -2.52 -24.01 5.19
C GLN A 288 -1.87 -25.02 6.15
N ALA A 289 -0.54 -25.00 6.30
CA ALA A 289 0.17 -25.83 7.27
C ALA A 289 -0.06 -25.39 8.73
N PHE A 290 -0.55 -24.18 8.98
CA PHE A 290 -0.91 -23.72 10.31
C PHE A 290 -2.38 -24.05 10.61
N PRO A 291 -2.72 -24.47 11.84
CA PRO A 291 -4.09 -24.81 12.19
C PRO A 291 -5.00 -23.57 12.16
N VAL A 292 -6.27 -23.79 11.87
CA VAL A 292 -7.32 -22.79 12.12
C VAL A 292 -7.64 -22.79 13.61
N ASN A 293 -7.67 -21.64 14.23
CA ASN A 293 -8.06 -21.50 15.63
C ASN A 293 -9.55 -21.81 15.77
N SER A 294 -9.88 -22.66 16.73
CA SER A 294 -11.27 -23.07 17.05
C SER A 294 -12.00 -22.01 17.86
#